data_3fd975ff02c9e1070c4ec78fac276e97
#
_entry.id   3fd975ff02c9e1070c4ec78fac276e97
#
_cell.length_a   1.000
_cell.length_b   1.000
_cell.length_c   1.000
_cell.angle_alpha   90.00
_cell.angle_beta   90.00
_cell.angle_gamma   90.00
#
_symmetry.space_group_name_H-M   'P 1'
#
loop_
_entity.id
_entity.type
_entity.pdbx_description
1 polymer ?
#
loop_
_entity_poly.entity_id
_entity_poly.type
_entity_poly.pdbx_seq_one_letter_code
_entity_poly.pdbx_strand_id
1 'polypeptide(L)'
;MPHDQVCPYFHNESGCDVGEDYISPHDVETIVGFCNGRYPECMTYRMITEHGMDAIKDSGTIGYANASHTEVSLSPLTRSVIALFGLALGLCLGTHHAIAASFATVSLMAGGLVLMVHGLHDWRHENPFAATVNCAYGLFAVSLIPLLTLPQAGISAIPDPWGTTSYLAMWGLFSIAIYITAFEYDRWLGSTFGLLTAAILTLAVATAIGSDSLARSAGGLFIASSVIGLLPLGIPQRRQPPALAPSRHSKPS
;
A
#
# COMPACT_ATOMS: atom_id res chain seq x y z
N MET A 1 -5.85 -23.42 40.21
CA MET A 1 -6.12 -21.98 40.02
C MET A 1 -7.63 -21.85 39.84
N PRO A 2 -8.32 -21.01 40.61
CA PRO A 2 -9.77 -20.90 40.49
C PRO A 2 -10.14 -20.40 39.08
N HIS A 3 -11.12 -21.06 38.47
CA HIS A 3 -11.68 -20.72 37.14
C HIS A 3 -12.30 -19.30 37.06
N ASP A 4 -12.39 -18.60 38.18
CA ASP A 4 -13.02 -17.28 38.30
C ASP A 4 -12.11 -16.08 37.89
N GLN A 5 -10.92 -16.34 37.36
CA GLN A 5 -9.96 -15.29 37.01
C GLN A 5 -9.87 -14.98 35.50
N VAL A 6 -10.57 -15.75 34.67
CA VAL A 6 -10.58 -15.52 33.20
C VAL A 6 -11.84 -14.76 32.81
N CYS A 7 -11.69 -13.80 31.89
CA CYS A 7 -12.82 -13.03 31.38
C CYS A 7 -13.93 -13.96 30.86
N PRO A 8 -15.19 -13.81 31.30
CA PRO A 8 -16.30 -14.69 30.91
C PRO A 8 -16.68 -14.57 29.42
N TYR A 9 -16.21 -13.52 28.74
CA TYR A 9 -16.43 -13.31 27.30
C TYR A 9 -15.24 -13.72 26.43
N PHE A 10 -14.18 -14.24 27.05
CA PHE A 10 -13.01 -14.70 26.31
C PHE A 10 -13.32 -16.02 25.58
N HIS A 11 -13.02 -16.10 24.28
CA HIS A 11 -13.37 -17.22 23.39
C HIS A 11 -14.88 -17.53 23.27
N ASN A 12 -15.72 -16.55 23.42
CA ASN A 12 -17.16 -16.76 23.22
C ASN A 12 -17.57 -16.19 21.86
N GLU A 13 -18.02 -17.06 20.93
CA GLU A 13 -18.43 -16.74 19.55
C GLU A 13 -19.39 -15.52 19.41
N SER A 14 -19.99 -15.09 20.50
CA SER A 14 -20.93 -13.98 20.53
C SER A 14 -20.46 -12.76 21.33
N GLY A 15 -19.27 -12.78 21.94
CA GLY A 15 -18.91 -11.74 22.90
C GLY A 15 -17.62 -10.97 22.67
N CYS A 16 -16.53 -11.65 22.47
CA CYS A 16 -15.22 -11.03 22.33
C CYS A 16 -14.40 -11.81 21.30
N ASP A 17 -14.02 -11.16 20.22
CA ASP A 17 -13.29 -11.73 19.09
C ASP A 17 -11.76 -11.69 19.25
N VAL A 18 -11.27 -11.24 20.41
CA VAL A 18 -9.84 -11.17 20.68
C VAL A 18 -9.22 -12.56 20.62
N GLY A 19 -8.42 -12.82 19.58
CA GLY A 19 -7.70 -14.07 19.37
C GLY A 19 -8.51 -15.19 18.70
N GLU A 20 -9.63 -14.90 18.04
CA GLU A 20 -10.50 -15.91 17.42
C GLU A 20 -9.90 -16.48 16.11
N ASP A 21 -9.43 -15.63 15.20
CA ASP A 21 -8.90 -16.06 13.89
C ASP A 21 -7.38 -16.01 13.80
N TYR A 22 -6.79 -14.92 14.23
CA TYR A 22 -5.35 -14.68 14.23
C TYR A 22 -4.96 -13.84 15.45
N ILE A 23 -4.04 -14.33 16.25
CA ILE A 23 -3.55 -13.61 17.44
C ILE A 23 -2.56 -12.53 16.99
N SER A 24 -3.01 -11.30 16.90
CA SER A 24 -2.16 -10.15 16.64
C SER A 24 -1.28 -9.81 17.88
N PRO A 25 -0.16 -9.09 17.73
CA PRO A 25 0.62 -8.60 18.87
C PRO A 25 -0.22 -7.76 19.86
N HIS A 26 -1.22 -7.04 19.36
CA HIS A 26 -2.15 -6.24 20.17
C HIS A 26 -3.12 -7.15 20.97
N ASP A 27 -3.56 -8.26 20.37
CA ASP A 27 -4.40 -9.25 21.05
C ASP A 27 -3.63 -9.91 22.18
N VAL A 28 -2.35 -10.23 21.98
CA VAL A 28 -1.48 -10.76 23.03
C VAL A 28 -1.38 -9.77 24.19
N GLU A 29 -1.19 -8.48 23.91
CA GLU A 29 -1.13 -7.45 24.94
C GLU A 29 -2.46 -7.33 25.69
N THR A 30 -3.58 -7.38 24.99
CA THR A 30 -4.93 -7.35 25.58
C THR A 30 -5.21 -8.59 26.41
N ILE A 31 -4.88 -9.78 25.90
CA ILE A 31 -5.07 -11.07 26.59
C ILE A 31 -4.24 -11.09 27.87
N VAL A 32 -2.96 -10.76 27.80
CA VAL A 32 -2.05 -10.76 28.94
C VAL A 32 -2.39 -9.64 29.92
N GLY A 33 -2.79 -8.47 29.42
CA GLY A 33 -3.08 -7.28 30.23
C GLY A 33 -4.40 -7.36 30.98
N PHE A 34 -5.45 -7.91 30.36
CA PHE A 34 -6.81 -7.80 30.87
C PHE A 34 -7.54 -9.15 31.04
N CYS A 35 -7.42 -10.08 30.07
CA CYS A 35 -8.26 -11.29 30.08
C CYS A 35 -7.95 -12.25 31.24
N ASN A 36 -6.79 -12.12 31.88
CA ASN A 36 -6.35 -12.96 32.97
C ASN A 36 -6.36 -12.19 34.32
N GLY A 37 -7.54 -11.96 34.86
CA GLY A 37 -7.74 -11.40 36.22
C GLY A 37 -8.07 -9.90 36.31
N ARG A 38 -7.82 -9.11 35.27
CA ARG A 38 -8.14 -7.66 35.25
C ARG A 38 -9.21 -7.30 34.24
N TYR A 39 -10.03 -8.27 33.81
CA TYR A 39 -11.09 -8.03 32.84
C TYR A 39 -12.11 -6.94 33.20
N PRO A 40 -12.38 -6.59 34.49
CA PRO A 40 -13.25 -5.46 34.79
C PRO A 40 -12.69 -4.11 34.33
N GLU A 41 -11.36 -4.01 34.09
CA GLU A 41 -10.70 -2.83 33.55
C GLU A 41 -10.69 -2.81 32.01
N CYS A 42 -11.00 -3.93 31.36
CA CYS A 42 -11.09 -4.03 29.92
C CYS A 42 -12.27 -3.22 29.37
N MET A 43 -12.01 -2.42 28.36
CA MET A 43 -13.03 -1.55 27.76
C MET A 43 -14.15 -2.37 27.11
N THR A 44 -13.80 -3.46 26.41
CA THR A 44 -14.75 -4.37 25.77
C THR A 44 -15.65 -5.05 26.81
N TYR A 45 -15.06 -5.55 27.92
CA TYR A 45 -15.82 -6.14 29.01
C TYR A 45 -16.84 -5.18 29.61
N ARG A 46 -16.42 -3.92 29.88
CA ARG A 46 -17.30 -2.89 30.43
C ARG A 46 -18.45 -2.55 29.48
N MET A 47 -18.16 -2.43 28.20
CA MET A 47 -19.21 -2.16 27.18
C MET A 47 -20.22 -3.29 27.09
N ILE A 48 -19.77 -4.55 27.07
CA ILE A 48 -20.68 -5.71 27.05
C ILE A 48 -21.56 -5.72 28.31
N THR A 49 -20.96 -5.44 29.45
CA THR A 49 -21.66 -5.49 30.75
C THR A 49 -22.64 -4.32 30.92
N GLU A 50 -22.31 -3.14 30.44
CA GLU A 50 -23.13 -1.92 30.60
C GLU A 50 -24.24 -1.81 29.54
N HIS A 51 -24.00 -2.26 28.31
CA HIS A 51 -24.89 -2.01 27.18
C HIS A 51 -25.47 -3.31 26.54
N GLY A 52 -25.05 -4.48 27.01
CA GLY A 52 -25.43 -5.75 26.42
C GLY A 52 -24.67 -6.09 25.14
N MET A 53 -24.74 -7.35 24.71
CA MET A 53 -24.03 -7.84 23.51
C MET A 53 -24.54 -7.22 22.20
N ASP A 54 -25.80 -6.81 22.16
CA ASP A 54 -26.40 -6.17 20.98
C ASP A 54 -25.79 -4.80 20.71
N ALA A 55 -25.33 -4.10 21.74
CA ALA A 55 -24.66 -2.81 21.59
C ALA A 55 -23.29 -2.91 20.90
N ILE A 56 -22.64 -4.06 20.95
CA ILE A 56 -21.39 -4.31 20.21
C ILE A 56 -21.67 -4.61 18.75
N LYS A 57 -22.74 -5.35 18.44
CA LYS A 57 -23.16 -5.59 17.06
C LYS A 57 -23.62 -4.31 16.34
N ASP A 58 -24.31 -3.41 17.06
CA ASP A 58 -24.76 -2.13 16.52
C ASP A 58 -23.65 -1.05 16.59
N SER A 59 -22.80 -1.12 17.61
CA SER A 59 -21.63 -0.24 17.72
C SER A 59 -20.41 -0.78 17.00
N GLY A 60 -20.55 -1.66 16.03
CA GLY A 60 -19.50 -2.21 15.16
C GLY A 60 -18.33 -1.26 14.82
N THR A 61 -18.09 -0.31 15.70
CA THR A 61 -17.29 0.88 15.55
C THR A 61 -16.35 1.19 16.72
N ILE A 62 -16.30 0.40 17.78
CA ILE A 62 -15.39 0.75 18.88
C ILE A 62 -14.29 -0.28 19.02
N GLY A 63 -13.21 -0.04 18.34
CA GLY A 63 -11.90 -0.62 18.57
C GLY A 63 -11.42 -1.62 17.53
N TYR A 64 -12.28 -2.40 16.91
CA TYR A 64 -11.90 -3.37 15.86
C TYR A 64 -12.36 -2.99 14.45
N ALA A 65 -13.27 -2.02 14.29
CA ALA A 65 -13.64 -1.47 12.99
C ALA A 65 -12.47 -0.83 12.22
N ASN A 66 -11.31 -0.66 12.86
CA ASN A 66 -10.09 -0.25 12.17
C ASN A 66 -9.15 -1.40 11.80
N ALA A 67 -9.40 -2.63 12.23
CA ALA A 67 -8.56 -3.77 11.84
C ALA A 67 -9.09 -4.50 10.60
N SER A 68 -10.39 -4.45 10.31
CA SER A 68 -10.97 -5.12 9.12
C SER A 68 -11.13 -4.23 7.89
N HIS A 69 -10.98 -2.92 8.02
CA HIS A 69 -10.70 -2.01 6.92
C HIS A 69 -9.31 -1.42 7.15
N THR A 70 -8.28 -2.23 6.92
CA THR A 70 -6.97 -1.69 6.59
C THR A 70 -7.23 -0.76 5.43
N GLU A 71 -7.40 0.54 5.71
CA GLU A 71 -7.52 1.51 4.63
C GLU A 71 -6.28 1.31 3.76
N VAL A 72 -6.48 0.75 2.57
CA VAL A 72 -5.43 0.59 1.57
C VAL A 72 -5.09 1.99 1.10
N SER A 73 -4.41 2.73 1.96
CA SER A 73 -3.94 4.07 1.68
C SER A 73 -2.43 4.05 1.55
N LEU A 74 -1.97 4.43 0.37
CA LEU A 74 -0.56 4.75 0.20
C LEU A 74 -0.31 6.14 0.77
N SER A 75 0.77 6.26 1.54
CA SER A 75 1.19 7.55 2.09
C SER A 75 1.44 8.57 0.97
N PRO A 76 1.26 9.88 1.24
CA PRO A 76 1.61 10.92 0.29
C PRO A 76 3.07 10.84 -0.19
N LEU A 77 3.98 10.42 0.69
CA LEU A 77 5.38 10.20 0.34
C LEU A 77 5.53 9.12 -0.73
N THR A 78 4.92 7.96 -0.52
CA THR A 78 4.94 6.86 -1.50
C THR A 78 4.43 7.31 -2.86
N ARG A 79 3.29 7.98 -2.91
CA ARG A 79 2.70 8.49 -4.17
C ARG A 79 3.64 9.46 -4.87
N SER A 80 4.25 10.38 -4.11
CA SER A 80 5.20 11.37 -4.66
C SER A 80 6.45 10.70 -5.23
N VAL A 81 7.01 9.72 -4.54
CA VAL A 81 8.22 9.02 -4.99
C VAL A 81 7.95 8.17 -6.23
N ILE A 82 6.84 7.41 -6.26
CA ILE A 82 6.43 6.64 -7.44
C ILE A 82 6.21 7.56 -8.64
N ALA A 83 5.55 8.70 -8.43
CA ALA A 83 5.33 9.67 -9.49
C ALA A 83 6.64 10.30 -9.98
N LEU A 84 7.58 10.60 -9.09
CA LEU A 84 8.86 11.19 -9.46
C LEU A 84 9.69 10.25 -10.35
N PHE A 85 9.82 8.97 -9.97
CA PHE A 85 10.58 8.04 -10.80
C PHE A 85 9.85 7.71 -12.11
N GLY A 86 8.51 7.60 -12.11
CA GLY A 86 7.73 7.42 -13.33
C GLY A 86 7.90 8.61 -14.30
N LEU A 87 7.87 9.84 -13.78
CA LEU A 87 8.16 11.04 -14.57
C LEU A 87 9.57 11.01 -15.14
N ALA A 88 10.57 10.65 -14.32
CA ALA A 88 11.96 10.58 -14.74
C ALA A 88 12.19 9.53 -15.84
N LEU A 89 11.60 8.33 -15.70
CA LEU A 89 11.63 7.31 -16.74
C LEU A 89 10.91 7.75 -18.01
N GLY A 90 9.74 8.36 -17.87
CA GLY A 90 8.97 8.85 -18.99
C GLY A 90 9.73 9.92 -19.80
N LEU A 91 10.38 10.86 -19.13
CA LEU A 91 11.23 11.87 -19.77
C LEU A 91 12.47 11.23 -20.43
N CYS A 92 13.10 10.25 -19.78
CA CYS A 92 14.24 9.53 -20.34
C CYS A 92 13.89 8.83 -21.66
N LEU A 93 12.75 8.12 -21.69
CA LEU A 93 12.27 7.41 -22.88
C LEU A 93 11.79 8.36 -23.98
N GLY A 94 11.25 9.53 -23.60
CA GLY A 94 10.69 10.50 -24.55
C GLY A 94 11.73 11.40 -25.22
N THR A 95 12.84 11.74 -24.55
CA THR A 95 13.71 12.83 -25.00
C THR A 95 15.10 12.41 -25.46
N HIS A 96 15.58 11.20 -25.15
CA HIS A 96 16.93 10.70 -25.43
C HIS A 96 18.08 11.65 -24.99
N HIS A 97 17.83 12.57 -24.07
CA HIS A 97 18.85 13.48 -23.56
C HIS A 97 19.66 12.83 -22.41
N ALA A 98 20.98 13.00 -22.43
CA ALA A 98 21.87 12.48 -21.40
C ALA A 98 21.48 12.98 -19.98
N ILE A 99 21.02 14.22 -19.87
CA ILE A 99 20.54 14.81 -18.60
C ILE A 99 19.32 14.05 -18.08
N ALA A 100 18.37 13.66 -18.96
CA ALA A 100 17.19 12.89 -18.57
C ALA A 100 17.57 11.49 -18.07
N ALA A 101 18.56 10.85 -18.68
CA ALA A 101 19.06 9.55 -18.24
C ALA A 101 19.74 9.64 -16.87
N SER A 102 20.54 10.66 -16.61
CA SER A 102 21.17 10.88 -15.31
C SER A 102 20.14 11.17 -14.22
N PHE A 103 19.14 12.01 -14.54
CA PHE A 103 18.03 12.31 -13.64
C PHE A 103 17.21 11.06 -13.33
N ALA A 104 16.92 10.21 -14.33
CA ALA A 104 16.22 8.95 -14.13
C ALA A 104 17.02 8.01 -13.21
N THR A 105 18.33 7.87 -13.42
CA THR A 105 19.19 7.02 -12.58
C THR A 105 19.18 7.46 -11.12
N VAL A 106 19.37 8.76 -10.86
CA VAL A 106 19.35 9.32 -9.50
C VAL A 106 17.97 9.16 -8.86
N SER A 107 16.90 9.42 -9.61
CA SER A 107 15.52 9.29 -9.11
C SER A 107 15.16 7.84 -8.77
N LEU A 108 15.58 6.88 -9.61
CA LEU A 108 15.39 5.46 -9.36
C LEU A 108 16.16 5.00 -8.13
N MET A 109 17.41 5.45 -7.96
CA MET A 109 18.23 5.06 -6.82
C MET A 109 17.68 5.63 -5.51
N ALA A 110 17.54 6.94 -5.44
CA ALA A 110 17.05 7.61 -4.25
C ALA A 110 15.60 7.20 -3.92
N GLY A 111 14.73 7.25 -4.94
CA GLY A 111 13.32 6.87 -4.79
C GLY A 111 13.15 5.40 -4.41
N GLY A 112 13.90 4.50 -5.05
CA GLY A 112 13.85 3.07 -4.75
C GLY A 112 14.24 2.75 -3.31
N LEU A 113 15.33 3.36 -2.82
CA LEU A 113 15.75 3.20 -1.42
C LEU A 113 14.74 3.78 -0.43
N VAL A 114 14.19 4.96 -0.72
CA VAL A 114 13.13 5.58 0.11
C VAL A 114 11.90 4.67 0.17
N LEU A 115 11.45 4.11 -0.96
CA LEU A 115 10.32 3.18 -0.99
C LEU A 115 10.61 1.92 -0.18
N MET A 116 11.80 1.32 -0.28
CA MET A 116 12.13 0.12 0.50
C MET A 116 12.12 0.40 2.01
N VAL A 117 12.71 1.50 2.45
CA VAL A 117 12.70 1.90 3.87
C VAL A 117 11.26 2.17 4.33
N HIS A 118 10.47 2.84 3.50
CA HIS A 118 9.07 3.13 3.82
C HIS A 118 8.22 1.86 3.85
N GLY A 119 8.47 0.91 2.97
CA GLY A 119 7.80 -0.40 2.99
C GLY A 119 8.07 -1.19 4.28
N LEU A 120 9.30 -1.15 4.80
CA LEU A 120 9.61 -1.73 6.10
C LEU A 120 8.90 -1.02 7.26
N HIS A 121 8.71 0.30 7.14
CA HIS A 121 7.92 1.07 8.09
C HIS A 121 6.44 0.67 8.04
N ASP A 122 5.84 0.59 6.83
CA ASP A 122 4.45 0.18 6.65
C ASP A 122 4.19 -1.24 7.16
N TRP A 123 5.16 -2.14 7.00
CA TRP A 123 5.08 -3.49 7.56
C TRP A 123 4.92 -3.48 9.08
N ARG A 124 5.66 -2.61 9.78
CA ARG A 124 5.57 -2.45 11.24
C ARG A 124 4.25 -1.83 11.70
N HIS A 125 3.57 -1.11 10.81
CA HIS A 125 2.28 -0.45 11.06
C HIS A 125 1.09 -1.27 10.52
N GLU A 126 1.28 -2.58 10.31
CA GLU A 126 0.23 -3.52 9.90
C GLU A 126 -0.49 -3.11 8.61
N ASN A 127 0.22 -2.43 7.69
CA ASN A 127 -0.27 -2.11 6.35
C ASN A 127 0.43 -3.00 5.30
N PRO A 128 0.02 -4.27 5.14
CA PRO A 128 0.72 -5.23 4.28
C PRO A 128 0.65 -4.85 2.80
N PHE A 129 -0.43 -4.21 2.36
CA PHE A 129 -0.54 -3.76 0.97
C PHE A 129 0.49 -2.67 0.66
N ALA A 130 0.54 -1.61 1.45
CA ALA A 130 1.51 -0.53 1.25
C ALA A 130 2.95 -1.05 1.38
N ALA A 131 3.22 -1.92 2.35
CA ALA A 131 4.52 -2.56 2.53
C ALA A 131 4.94 -3.34 1.28
N THR A 132 4.05 -4.17 0.73
CA THR A 132 4.32 -4.95 -0.49
C THR A 132 4.57 -4.04 -1.68
N VAL A 133 3.72 -3.04 -1.91
CA VAL A 133 3.87 -2.08 -3.00
C VAL A 133 5.19 -1.34 -2.90
N ASN A 134 5.49 -0.79 -1.73
CA ASN A 134 6.69 0.01 -1.50
C ASN A 134 7.98 -0.82 -1.65
N CYS A 135 8.04 -2.00 -1.03
CA CYS A 135 9.21 -2.87 -1.15
C CYS A 135 9.41 -3.36 -2.59
N ALA A 136 8.34 -3.78 -3.27
CA ALA A 136 8.43 -4.32 -4.62
C ALA A 136 8.83 -3.24 -5.64
N TYR A 137 8.15 -2.09 -5.67
CA TYR A 137 8.53 -1.02 -6.59
C TYR A 137 9.87 -0.37 -6.23
N GLY A 138 10.24 -0.35 -4.95
CA GLY A 138 11.58 0.03 -4.52
C GLY A 138 12.65 -0.91 -5.09
N LEU A 139 12.43 -2.22 -4.99
CA LEU A 139 13.32 -3.23 -5.56
C LEU A 139 13.35 -3.14 -7.10
N PHE A 140 12.20 -2.96 -7.75
CA PHE A 140 12.14 -2.72 -9.20
C PHE A 140 13.00 -1.53 -9.61
N ALA A 141 12.84 -0.39 -8.94
CA ALA A 141 13.60 0.82 -9.25
C ALA A 141 15.11 0.61 -9.09
N VAL A 142 15.55 0.01 -7.98
CA VAL A 142 16.99 -0.26 -7.70
C VAL A 142 17.55 -1.29 -8.68
N SER A 143 16.81 -2.36 -9.00
CA SER A 143 17.28 -3.41 -9.93
C SER A 143 17.31 -2.96 -11.40
N LEU A 144 16.56 -1.92 -11.76
CA LEU A 144 16.61 -1.33 -13.09
C LEU A 144 17.91 -0.55 -13.34
N ILE A 145 18.53 0.01 -12.29
CA ILE A 145 19.75 0.82 -12.41
C ILE A 145 20.90 0.04 -13.05
N PRO A 146 21.34 -1.12 -12.52
CA PRO A 146 22.43 -1.86 -13.15
C PRO A 146 22.10 -2.28 -14.58
N LEU A 147 20.85 -2.58 -14.88
CA LEU A 147 20.42 -2.91 -16.24
C LEU A 147 20.65 -1.75 -17.22
N LEU A 148 20.49 -0.51 -16.76
CA LEU A 148 20.66 0.69 -17.56
C LEU A 148 22.12 1.22 -17.58
N THR A 149 22.85 1.11 -16.47
CA THR A 149 24.12 1.81 -16.28
C THR A 149 25.36 0.95 -16.53
N LEU A 150 25.34 -0.34 -16.18
CA LEU A 150 26.51 -1.21 -16.32
C LEU A 150 26.98 -1.39 -17.77
N PRO A 151 26.08 -1.56 -18.77
CA PRO A 151 26.49 -1.61 -20.16
C PRO A 151 27.12 -0.30 -20.65
N GLN A 152 26.58 0.85 -20.21
CA GLN A 152 27.11 2.17 -20.58
C GLN A 152 28.49 2.43 -19.99
N ALA A 153 28.76 1.85 -18.80
CA ALA A 153 30.07 1.91 -18.15
C ALA A 153 31.09 0.90 -18.70
N GLY A 154 30.69 0.05 -19.65
CA GLY A 154 31.52 -1.01 -20.21
C GLY A 154 31.84 -2.15 -19.22
N ILE A 155 31.09 -2.23 -18.11
CA ILE A 155 31.28 -3.25 -17.05
C ILE A 155 30.57 -4.56 -17.39
N SER A 156 29.46 -4.48 -18.12
CA SER A 156 28.72 -5.65 -18.60
C SER A 156 28.42 -5.57 -20.09
N ALA A 157 28.14 -6.73 -20.71
CA ALA A 157 27.59 -6.76 -22.06
C ALA A 157 26.23 -6.05 -22.09
N ILE A 158 25.88 -5.49 -23.25
CA ILE A 158 24.52 -4.96 -23.47
C ILE A 158 23.53 -6.11 -23.26
N PRO A 159 22.53 -5.92 -22.40
CA PRO A 159 21.55 -6.99 -22.15
C PRO A 159 20.88 -7.40 -23.45
N ASP A 160 20.71 -8.72 -23.61
CA ASP A 160 19.94 -9.28 -24.71
C ASP A 160 18.51 -8.72 -24.67
N PRO A 161 17.92 -8.33 -25.83
CA PRO A 161 16.55 -7.83 -25.88
C PRO A 161 15.53 -8.76 -25.21
N TRP A 162 15.70 -10.08 -25.36
CA TRP A 162 14.83 -11.07 -24.72
C TRP A 162 14.97 -11.10 -23.20
N GLY A 163 16.19 -10.95 -22.67
CA GLY A 163 16.44 -10.84 -21.23
C GLY A 163 15.77 -9.60 -20.63
N THR A 164 15.93 -8.43 -21.28
CA THR A 164 15.26 -7.20 -20.87
C THR A 164 13.74 -7.30 -20.96
N THR A 165 13.22 -7.87 -22.04
CA THR A 165 11.78 -8.10 -22.23
C THR A 165 11.22 -9.01 -21.14
N SER A 166 11.90 -10.12 -20.83
CA SER A 166 11.46 -11.06 -19.79
C SER A 166 11.44 -10.40 -18.40
N TYR A 167 12.47 -9.60 -18.09
CA TYR A 167 12.53 -8.82 -16.86
C TYR A 167 11.34 -7.85 -16.74
N LEU A 168 11.08 -7.05 -17.77
CA LEU A 168 9.98 -6.10 -17.79
C LEU A 168 8.61 -6.81 -17.78
N ALA A 169 8.47 -7.93 -18.50
CA ALA A 169 7.24 -8.71 -18.51
C ALA A 169 6.92 -9.30 -17.12
N MET A 170 7.93 -9.81 -16.41
CA MET A 170 7.77 -10.28 -15.03
C MET A 170 7.25 -9.17 -14.11
N TRP A 171 7.87 -7.99 -14.16
CA TRP A 171 7.40 -6.84 -13.37
C TRP A 171 6.04 -6.32 -13.81
N GLY A 172 5.74 -6.37 -15.11
CA GLY A 172 4.42 -6.04 -15.65
C GLY A 172 3.32 -6.97 -15.13
N LEU A 173 3.58 -8.29 -15.11
CA LEU A 173 2.65 -9.28 -14.54
C LEU A 173 2.42 -9.07 -13.04
N PHE A 174 3.49 -8.80 -12.29
CA PHE A 174 3.37 -8.44 -10.87
C PHE A 174 2.53 -7.17 -10.70
N SER A 175 2.77 -6.15 -11.54
CA SER A 175 2.02 -4.88 -11.51
C SER A 175 0.53 -5.06 -11.83
N ILE A 176 0.14 -6.06 -12.63
CA ILE A 176 -1.28 -6.41 -12.86
C ILE A 176 -1.95 -6.82 -11.54
N ALA A 177 -1.31 -7.64 -10.72
CA ALA A 177 -1.86 -8.06 -9.44
C ALA A 177 -2.06 -6.84 -8.51
N ILE A 178 -1.07 -5.94 -8.44
CA ILE A 178 -1.18 -4.70 -7.67
C ILE A 178 -2.30 -3.80 -8.21
N TYR A 179 -2.44 -3.69 -9.55
CA TYR A 179 -3.50 -2.91 -10.18
C TYR A 179 -4.89 -3.42 -9.80
N ILE A 180 -5.12 -4.74 -9.89
CA ILE A 180 -6.41 -5.35 -9.55
C ILE A 180 -6.77 -5.04 -8.10
N THR A 181 -5.85 -5.30 -7.18
CA THR A 181 -6.04 -5.01 -5.76
C THR A 181 -6.28 -3.52 -5.51
N ALA A 182 -5.47 -2.64 -6.07
CA ALA A 182 -5.61 -1.20 -5.89
C ALA A 182 -6.94 -0.65 -6.42
N PHE A 183 -7.45 -1.20 -7.54
CA PHE A 183 -8.68 -0.75 -8.17
C PHE A 183 -9.93 -1.08 -7.34
N GLU A 184 -9.91 -2.17 -6.56
CA GLU A 184 -10.99 -2.54 -5.67
C GLU A 184 -11.13 -1.56 -4.49
N TYR A 185 -10.02 -0.94 -4.07
CA TYR A 185 -10.02 -0.04 -2.91
C TYR A 185 -10.19 1.44 -3.28
N ASP A 186 -9.48 1.92 -4.30
CA ASP A 186 -9.51 3.32 -4.71
C ASP A 186 -9.32 3.44 -6.23
N ARG A 187 -10.30 4.02 -6.91
CA ARG A 187 -10.26 4.22 -8.37
C ARG A 187 -9.09 5.09 -8.83
N TRP A 188 -8.69 6.09 -8.03
CA TRP A 188 -7.54 6.93 -8.35
C TRP A 188 -6.24 6.14 -8.25
N LEU A 189 -6.11 5.37 -7.19
CA LEU A 189 -4.97 4.49 -6.99
C LEU A 189 -4.91 3.43 -8.09
N GLY A 190 -6.05 2.78 -8.38
CA GLY A 190 -6.18 1.82 -9.48
C GLY A 190 -5.80 2.43 -10.83
N SER A 191 -6.28 3.63 -11.16
CA SER A 191 -5.92 4.31 -12.42
C SER A 191 -4.41 4.56 -12.52
N THR A 192 -3.77 4.98 -11.42
CA THR A 192 -2.32 5.20 -11.37
C THR A 192 -1.55 3.91 -11.65
N PHE A 193 -1.88 2.82 -10.95
CA PHE A 193 -1.22 1.53 -11.16
C PHE A 193 -1.59 0.88 -12.48
N GLY A 194 -2.79 1.09 -12.99
CA GLY A 194 -3.21 0.63 -14.31
C GLY A 194 -2.36 1.24 -15.43
N LEU A 195 -2.15 2.56 -15.41
CA LEU A 195 -1.28 3.23 -16.36
C LEU A 195 0.19 2.85 -16.19
N LEU A 196 0.66 2.68 -14.96
CA LEU A 196 2.01 2.21 -14.67
C LEU A 196 2.24 0.79 -15.23
N THR A 197 1.29 -0.11 -15.02
CA THR A 197 1.30 -1.47 -15.56
C THR A 197 1.32 -1.45 -17.10
N ALA A 198 0.44 -0.65 -17.71
CA ALA A 198 0.41 -0.48 -19.17
C ALA A 198 1.74 0.06 -19.70
N ALA A 199 2.36 1.00 -19.00
CA ALA A 199 3.66 1.55 -19.37
C ALA A 199 4.77 0.49 -19.37
N ILE A 200 4.85 -0.32 -18.29
CA ILE A 200 5.86 -1.39 -18.15
C ILE A 200 5.66 -2.45 -19.25
N LEU A 201 4.43 -2.90 -19.49
CA LEU A 201 4.13 -3.90 -20.51
C LEU A 201 4.37 -3.38 -21.94
N THR A 202 4.01 -2.12 -22.20
CA THR A 202 4.29 -1.47 -23.49
C THR A 202 5.79 -1.37 -23.72
N LEU A 203 6.58 -1.05 -22.68
CA LEU A 203 8.03 -1.02 -22.75
C LEU A 203 8.61 -2.42 -22.99
N ALA A 204 8.06 -3.47 -22.35
CA ALA A 204 8.46 -4.85 -22.60
C ALA A 204 8.25 -5.24 -24.07
N VAL A 205 7.10 -4.91 -24.65
CA VAL A 205 6.83 -5.15 -26.08
C VAL A 205 7.75 -4.32 -26.96
N ALA A 206 7.99 -3.04 -26.62
CA ALA A 206 8.88 -2.17 -27.37
C ALA A 206 10.30 -2.74 -27.44
N THR A 207 10.83 -3.29 -26.34
CA THR A 207 12.15 -3.93 -26.30
C THR A 207 12.19 -5.23 -27.11
N ALA A 208 11.10 -6.04 -27.08
CA ALA A 208 11.01 -7.28 -27.82
C ALA A 208 11.09 -7.08 -29.34
N ILE A 209 10.43 -6.03 -29.86
CA ILE A 209 10.36 -5.74 -31.31
C ILE A 209 11.32 -4.67 -31.77
N GLY A 210 12.09 -4.06 -30.86
CA GLY A 210 13.05 -2.98 -31.18
C GLY A 210 12.39 -1.69 -31.68
N SER A 211 11.20 -1.32 -31.17
CA SER A 211 10.42 -0.16 -31.64
C SER A 211 10.59 1.07 -30.76
N ASP A 212 11.30 2.08 -31.25
CA ASP A 212 11.47 3.38 -30.57
C ASP A 212 10.14 4.14 -30.41
N SER A 213 9.22 4.01 -31.36
CA SER A 213 7.92 4.68 -31.27
C SER A 213 7.10 4.12 -30.11
N LEU A 214 7.14 2.81 -29.91
CA LEU A 214 6.45 2.15 -28.80
C LEU A 214 7.13 2.47 -27.46
N ALA A 215 8.46 2.57 -27.42
CA ALA A 215 9.20 3.01 -26.23
C ALA A 215 8.82 4.43 -25.80
N ARG A 216 8.66 5.36 -26.77
CA ARG A 216 8.17 6.72 -26.50
C ARG A 216 6.73 6.72 -25.99
N SER A 217 5.86 5.86 -26.54
CA SER A 217 4.49 5.69 -26.04
C SER A 217 4.47 5.19 -24.59
N ALA A 218 5.32 4.23 -24.25
CA ALA A 218 5.51 3.80 -22.86
C ALA A 218 5.95 4.96 -21.97
N GLY A 219 6.87 5.81 -22.44
CA GLY A 219 7.28 7.04 -21.74
C GLY A 219 6.11 7.98 -21.46
N GLY A 220 5.22 8.18 -22.45
CA GLY A 220 3.99 8.96 -22.27
C GLY A 220 3.05 8.37 -21.20
N LEU A 221 2.91 7.04 -21.15
CA LEU A 221 2.12 6.34 -20.12
C LEU A 221 2.73 6.49 -18.73
N PHE A 222 4.06 6.44 -18.59
CA PHE A 222 4.75 6.72 -17.32
C PHE A 222 4.46 8.13 -16.82
N ILE A 223 4.54 9.13 -17.70
CA ILE A 223 4.21 10.53 -17.36
C ILE A 223 2.74 10.65 -16.95
N ALA A 224 1.82 10.06 -17.71
CA ALA A 224 0.39 10.10 -17.39
C ALA A 224 0.09 9.45 -16.02
N SER A 225 0.68 8.28 -15.73
CA SER A 225 0.57 7.63 -14.43
C SER A 225 1.06 8.54 -13.30
N SER A 226 2.19 9.21 -13.51
CA SER A 226 2.78 10.14 -12.53
C SER A 226 1.88 11.33 -12.23
N VAL A 227 1.31 11.94 -13.26
CA VAL A 227 0.39 13.07 -13.11
C VAL A 227 -0.87 12.66 -12.35
N ILE A 228 -1.49 11.54 -12.73
CA ILE A 228 -2.70 11.04 -12.07
C ILE A 228 -2.40 10.66 -10.61
N GLY A 229 -1.25 10.06 -10.34
CA GLY A 229 -0.84 9.69 -8.98
C GLY A 229 -0.66 10.88 -8.03
N LEU A 230 -0.32 12.06 -8.57
CA LEU A 230 -0.15 13.31 -7.80
C LEU A 230 -1.45 14.10 -7.60
N LEU A 231 -2.46 13.94 -8.46
CA LEU A 231 -3.70 14.70 -8.39
C LEU A 231 -4.39 14.66 -7.01
N PRO A 232 -4.52 13.50 -6.34
CA PRO A 232 -5.17 13.44 -5.03
C PRO A 232 -4.45 14.22 -3.93
N LEU A 233 -3.13 14.51 -4.09
CA LEU A 233 -2.35 15.27 -3.12
C LEU A 233 -2.73 16.75 -3.11
N GLY A 234 -3.23 17.26 -4.23
CA GLY A 234 -3.68 18.65 -4.36
C GLY A 234 -5.15 18.89 -3.95
N ILE A 235 -5.91 17.82 -3.75
CA ILE A 235 -7.33 17.94 -3.37
C ILE A 235 -7.42 17.89 -1.84
N PRO A 236 -7.88 18.98 -1.18
CA PRO A 236 -8.08 18.93 0.26
C PRO A 236 -9.07 17.82 0.58
N GLN A 237 -8.60 16.80 1.30
CA GLN A 237 -9.48 15.74 1.80
C GLN A 237 -10.51 16.43 2.71
N ARG A 238 -11.76 16.48 2.28
CA ARG A 238 -12.86 16.90 3.15
C ARG A 238 -12.82 15.96 4.34
N ARG A 239 -12.36 16.47 5.48
CA ARG A 239 -12.55 15.78 6.76
C ARG A 239 -14.03 15.43 6.83
N GLN A 240 -14.33 14.14 6.85
CA GLN A 240 -15.71 13.74 7.15
C GLN A 240 -16.06 14.44 8.46
N PRO A 241 -17.17 15.19 8.51
CA PRO A 241 -17.60 15.78 9.78
C PRO A 241 -17.72 14.63 10.77
N PRO A 242 -17.26 14.83 12.03
CA PRO A 242 -17.40 13.81 13.05
C PRO A 242 -18.88 13.39 13.05
N ALA A 243 -19.11 12.08 12.97
CA ALA A 243 -20.45 11.51 12.99
C ALA A 243 -21.18 12.18 14.17
N LEU A 244 -22.28 12.87 13.87
CA LEU A 244 -23.10 13.56 14.86
C LEU A 244 -23.42 12.54 15.95
N ALA A 245 -22.93 12.80 17.17
CA ALA A 245 -23.26 11.99 18.32
C ALA A 245 -24.81 11.86 18.37
N PRO A 246 -25.36 10.66 18.54
CA PRO A 246 -26.78 10.47 18.56
C PRO A 246 -27.36 11.40 19.64
N SER A 247 -28.31 12.24 19.23
CA SER A 247 -29.00 13.16 20.10
C SER A 247 -29.59 12.35 21.27
N ARG A 248 -29.15 12.68 22.49
CA ARG A 248 -29.76 12.14 23.72
C ARG A 248 -31.25 12.45 23.66
N HIS A 249 -32.04 11.46 23.28
CA HIS A 249 -33.48 11.54 23.52
C HIS A 249 -33.67 11.67 25.02
N SER A 250 -34.08 12.87 25.43
CA SER A 250 -34.59 13.15 26.76
C SER A 250 -35.73 12.16 27.03
N LYS A 251 -35.59 11.32 28.06
CA LYS A 251 -36.70 10.54 28.62
C LYS A 251 -37.81 11.50 29.02
N PRO A 252 -39.04 11.28 28.59
CA PRO A 252 -40.20 11.96 29.19
C PRO A 252 -40.40 11.39 30.60
N SER A 253 -40.58 12.30 31.55
CA SER A 253 -40.95 12.08 32.93
C SER A 253 -42.31 11.40 33.09
#